data_a97b5c34a0cddef9b6e5b1e506f3d321
#
_entry.id   a97b5c34a0cddef9b6e5b1e506f3d321
#
_cell.length_a   1.000
_cell.length_b   1.000
_cell.length_c   1.000
_cell.angle_alpha   90.00
_cell.angle_beta   90.00
_cell.angle_gamma   90.00
#
_symmetry.space_group_name_H-M   'P 1'
#
loop_
_entity.id
_entity.type
_entity.pdbx_description
1 polymer ?
#
loop_
_entity_poly.entity_id
_entity_poly.type
_entity_poly.pdbx_seq_one_letter_code
_entity_poly.pdbx_strand_id
1 'polypeptide(L)'
;MKPIRVERFVASITAKQAPRFAVPAGLLAGTATGVLARVWMRWISKNPEFSWTGTMFIVVAFAIFGTVQAAAWSARSTRWSRPRLTLVRSLSLVLSLGLFSAAGAIMFPTVAAASLALWREEWSRWIRGLLSIAAVPVVIIVAKDIGSDKGWNIETAGRIVLFLMIYTAIIVATWPTVHRLDDGWRAGTLLRALAIIVPVGVLGRLLIAVAMKG
;
A
#
# COMPACT_ATOMS: atom_id res chain seq x y z
N MET A 1 -20.70 12.20 13.16
CA MET A 1 -20.60 11.79 11.75
C MET A 1 -20.85 10.29 11.68
N LYS A 2 -21.81 9.82 10.86
CA LYS A 2 -22.07 8.37 10.71
C LYS A 2 -20.88 7.73 9.97
N PRO A 3 -20.39 6.56 10.41
CA PRO A 3 -19.28 5.87 9.74
C PRO A 3 -19.64 5.56 8.29
N ILE A 4 -18.67 5.80 7.40
CA ILE A 4 -18.81 5.62 5.96
C ILE A 4 -19.15 4.14 5.67
N ARG A 5 -20.01 3.88 4.68
CA ARG A 5 -20.48 2.54 4.29
C ARG A 5 -19.35 1.50 4.05
N VAL A 6 -18.17 1.96 3.69
CA VAL A 6 -16.98 1.12 3.46
C VAL A 6 -16.52 0.42 4.74
N GLU A 7 -16.53 1.11 5.91
CA GLU A 7 -16.18 0.47 7.19
C GLU A 7 -17.15 -0.67 7.57
N ARG A 8 -18.44 -0.47 7.35
CA ARG A 8 -19.43 -1.53 7.59
C ARG A 8 -19.26 -2.70 6.63
N PHE A 9 -18.90 -2.44 5.38
CA PHE A 9 -18.65 -3.48 4.40
C PHE A 9 -17.40 -4.29 4.75
N VAL A 10 -16.27 -3.62 5.05
CA VAL A 10 -15.04 -4.28 5.52
C VAL A 10 -15.28 -5.00 6.83
N ALA A 11 -15.96 -4.39 7.81
CA ALA A 11 -16.30 -5.02 9.08
C ALA A 11 -17.24 -6.22 8.91
N SER A 12 -18.16 -6.20 7.97
CA SER A 12 -19.07 -7.33 7.71
C SER A 12 -18.38 -8.52 7.06
N ILE A 13 -17.40 -8.27 6.20
CA ILE A 13 -16.57 -9.33 5.60
C ILE A 13 -15.62 -9.91 6.66
N THR A 14 -15.06 -9.08 7.52
CA THR A 14 -14.06 -9.49 8.52
C THR A 14 -14.66 -10.13 9.78
N ALA A 15 -15.89 -9.76 10.15
CA ALA A 15 -16.55 -10.31 11.35
C ALA A 15 -16.90 -11.81 11.25
N LYS A 16 -16.96 -12.37 10.04
CA LYS A 16 -17.31 -13.78 9.80
C LYS A 16 -16.12 -14.74 9.73
N GLN A 17 -14.89 -14.25 9.57
CA GLN A 17 -13.72 -15.14 9.47
C GLN A 17 -13.07 -15.35 10.83
N ALA A 18 -12.99 -16.61 11.27
CA ALA A 18 -12.30 -16.93 12.51
C ALA A 18 -10.84 -16.46 12.44
N PRO A 19 -10.30 -15.76 13.46
CA PRO A 19 -8.96 -15.17 13.46
C PRO A 19 -7.83 -16.17 13.10
N ARG A 20 -8.06 -17.46 13.38
CA ARG A 20 -7.14 -18.57 13.06
C ARG A 20 -6.87 -18.78 11.57
N PHE A 21 -7.81 -18.38 10.70
CA PHE A 21 -7.65 -18.50 9.24
C PHE A 21 -7.11 -17.23 8.58
N ALA A 22 -6.98 -16.14 9.34
CA ALA A 22 -6.54 -14.86 8.78
C ALA A 22 -5.13 -14.94 8.18
N VAL A 23 -4.19 -15.55 8.88
CA VAL A 23 -2.79 -15.63 8.44
C VAL A 23 -2.64 -16.48 7.17
N PRO A 24 -3.19 -17.71 7.07
CA PRO A 24 -3.20 -18.46 5.82
C PRO A 24 -3.89 -17.72 4.66
N ALA A 25 -5.01 -17.07 4.94
CA ALA A 25 -5.73 -16.28 3.94
C ALA A 25 -4.89 -15.08 3.44
N GLY A 26 -4.18 -14.41 4.36
CA GLY A 26 -3.25 -13.32 4.03
C GLY A 26 -2.07 -13.80 3.19
N LEU A 27 -1.51 -14.97 3.49
CA LEU A 27 -0.46 -15.60 2.70
C LEU A 27 -0.96 -15.88 1.27
N LEU A 28 -2.10 -16.51 1.12
CA LEU A 28 -2.68 -16.83 -0.19
C LEU A 28 -3.01 -15.56 -0.99
N ALA A 29 -3.66 -14.58 -0.35
CA ALA A 29 -4.01 -13.32 -1.00
C ALA A 29 -2.75 -12.53 -1.42
N GLY A 30 -1.73 -12.49 -0.54
CA GLY A 30 -0.44 -11.88 -0.85
C GLY A 30 0.24 -12.58 -2.02
N THR A 31 0.33 -13.90 -2.00
CA THR A 31 0.91 -14.70 -3.10
C THR A 31 0.18 -14.44 -4.42
N ALA A 32 -1.15 -14.49 -4.42
CA ALA A 32 -1.95 -14.22 -5.61
C ALA A 32 -1.72 -12.79 -6.15
N THR A 33 -1.67 -11.80 -5.27
CA THR A 33 -1.36 -10.40 -5.65
C THR A 33 0.06 -10.28 -6.20
N GLY A 34 1.04 -11.00 -5.63
CA GLY A 34 2.41 -11.05 -6.12
C GLY A 34 2.53 -11.64 -7.52
N VAL A 35 1.79 -12.71 -7.81
CA VAL A 35 1.71 -13.30 -9.15
C VAL A 35 1.09 -12.29 -10.13
N LEU A 36 -0.03 -11.64 -9.77
CA LEU A 36 -0.64 -10.61 -10.60
C LEU A 36 0.31 -9.43 -10.86
N ALA A 37 1.02 -8.97 -9.81
CA ALA A 37 2.01 -7.91 -9.95
C ALA A 37 3.14 -8.32 -10.92
N ARG A 38 3.61 -9.57 -10.85
CA ARG A 38 4.63 -10.09 -11.76
C ARG A 38 4.13 -10.19 -13.20
N VAL A 39 2.92 -10.65 -13.42
CA VAL A 39 2.27 -10.66 -14.73
C VAL A 39 2.17 -9.26 -15.29
N TRP A 40 1.70 -8.31 -14.47
CA TRP A 40 1.60 -6.91 -14.86
C TRP A 40 2.96 -6.31 -15.23
N MET A 41 4.00 -6.51 -14.43
CA MET A 41 5.36 -6.02 -14.70
C MET A 41 5.90 -6.55 -16.05
N ARG A 42 5.63 -7.81 -16.37
CA ARG A 42 6.00 -8.37 -17.67
C ARG A 42 5.22 -7.77 -18.82
N TRP A 43 3.92 -7.50 -18.58
CA TRP A 43 3.05 -6.92 -19.60
C TRP A 43 3.44 -5.50 -20.00
N ILE A 44 3.97 -4.70 -19.05
CA ILE A 44 4.44 -3.34 -19.33
C ILE A 44 5.90 -3.29 -19.82
N SER A 45 6.71 -4.34 -19.59
CA SER A 45 8.12 -4.36 -19.97
C SER A 45 8.32 -4.27 -21.49
N LYS A 46 9.33 -3.51 -21.90
CA LYS A 46 9.78 -3.45 -23.30
C LYS A 46 10.50 -4.74 -23.71
N ASN A 47 11.32 -5.28 -22.81
CA ASN A 47 12.07 -6.52 -22.97
C ASN A 47 11.69 -7.48 -21.85
N PRO A 48 10.67 -8.33 -22.03
CA PRO A 48 10.15 -9.20 -20.98
C PRO A 48 11.05 -10.41 -20.75
N GLU A 49 12.21 -10.21 -20.16
CA GLU A 49 13.08 -11.32 -19.74
C GLU A 49 12.45 -12.07 -18.56
N PHE A 50 12.52 -13.40 -18.62
CA PHE A 50 12.06 -14.25 -17.54
C PHE A 50 13.22 -14.59 -16.60
N SER A 51 13.08 -14.20 -15.33
CA SER A 51 13.97 -14.59 -14.25
C SER A 51 13.18 -15.27 -13.14
N TRP A 52 13.50 -16.53 -12.85
CA TRP A 52 12.91 -17.24 -11.72
C TRP A 52 13.22 -16.55 -10.40
N THR A 53 14.46 -16.10 -10.18
CA THR A 53 14.89 -15.38 -8.99
C THR A 53 14.07 -14.11 -8.78
N GLY A 54 13.94 -13.28 -9.84
CA GLY A 54 13.15 -12.04 -9.77
C GLY A 54 11.66 -12.32 -9.54
N THR A 55 11.12 -13.39 -10.14
CA THR A 55 9.71 -13.78 -9.94
C THR A 55 9.47 -14.23 -8.51
N MET A 56 10.32 -15.13 -7.98
CA MET A 56 10.20 -15.60 -6.60
C MET A 56 10.37 -14.48 -5.58
N PHE A 57 11.32 -13.57 -5.80
CA PHE A 57 11.53 -12.43 -4.92
C PHE A 57 10.27 -11.56 -4.80
N ILE A 58 9.61 -11.23 -5.91
CA ILE A 58 8.37 -10.45 -5.91
C ILE A 58 7.25 -11.21 -5.22
N VAL A 59 7.01 -12.47 -5.60
CA VAL A 59 5.92 -13.26 -5.03
C VAL A 59 6.11 -13.46 -3.53
N VAL A 60 7.33 -13.75 -3.06
CA VAL A 60 7.65 -13.90 -1.64
C VAL A 60 7.47 -12.58 -0.88
N ALA A 61 7.89 -11.44 -1.45
CA ALA A 61 7.70 -10.13 -0.82
C ALA A 61 6.21 -9.82 -0.61
N PHE A 62 5.36 -10.09 -1.60
CA PHE A 62 3.91 -9.93 -1.49
C PHE A 62 3.29 -10.95 -0.51
N ALA A 63 3.77 -12.20 -0.50
CA ALA A 63 3.32 -13.22 0.44
C ALA A 63 3.63 -12.83 1.89
N ILE A 64 4.85 -12.33 2.16
CA ILE A 64 5.24 -11.80 3.48
C ILE A 64 4.34 -10.60 3.83
N PHE A 65 4.16 -9.64 2.93
CA PHE A 65 3.29 -8.49 3.13
C PHE A 65 1.87 -8.92 3.52
N GLY A 66 1.22 -9.78 2.75
CA GLY A 66 -0.12 -10.27 3.04
C GLY A 66 -0.21 -11.00 4.39
N THR A 67 0.80 -11.82 4.71
CA THR A 67 0.90 -12.55 5.97
C THR A 67 0.97 -11.62 7.17
N VAL A 68 1.85 -10.60 7.12
CA VAL A 68 2.05 -9.70 8.27
C VAL A 68 0.88 -8.74 8.46
N GLN A 69 0.20 -8.32 7.37
CA GLN A 69 -1.03 -7.53 7.48
C GLN A 69 -2.17 -8.35 8.10
N ALA A 70 -2.31 -9.61 7.71
CA ALA A 70 -3.29 -10.52 8.29
C ALA A 70 -2.98 -10.87 9.76
N ALA A 71 -1.70 -11.01 10.13
CA ALA A 71 -1.27 -11.19 11.51
C ALA A 71 -1.62 -9.95 12.37
N ALA A 72 -1.37 -8.75 11.86
CA ALA A 72 -1.75 -7.50 12.53
C ALA A 72 -3.26 -7.38 12.69
N TRP A 73 -4.04 -7.79 11.69
CA TRP A 73 -5.49 -7.84 11.77
C TRP A 73 -5.96 -8.84 12.82
N SER A 74 -5.42 -10.06 12.83
CA SER A 74 -5.73 -11.11 13.80
C SER A 74 -5.41 -10.66 15.23
N ALA A 75 -4.24 -10.04 15.45
CA ALA A 75 -3.84 -9.52 16.75
C ALA A 75 -4.79 -8.43 17.27
N ARG A 76 -5.33 -7.59 16.38
CA ARG A 76 -6.36 -6.59 16.72
C ARG A 76 -7.70 -7.24 17.08
N SER A 77 -8.16 -8.18 16.28
CA SER A 77 -9.46 -8.84 16.46
C SER A 77 -9.50 -9.70 17.73
N THR A 78 -8.36 -10.29 18.12
CA THR A 78 -8.21 -11.08 19.35
C THR A 78 -7.86 -10.25 20.59
N ARG A 79 -7.85 -8.92 20.48
CA ARG A 79 -7.59 -7.98 21.59
C ARG A 79 -6.31 -8.29 22.37
N TRP A 80 -5.22 -8.53 21.68
CA TRP A 80 -3.91 -8.72 22.30
C TRP A 80 -3.54 -7.53 23.19
N SER A 81 -2.68 -7.78 24.20
CA SER A 81 -2.17 -6.70 25.05
C SER A 81 -1.46 -5.62 24.20
N ARG A 82 -1.56 -4.36 24.63
CA ARG A 82 -1.01 -3.19 23.92
C ARG A 82 0.44 -3.39 23.44
N PRO A 83 1.40 -3.82 24.29
CA PRO A 83 2.78 -3.95 23.87
C PRO A 83 2.95 -5.00 22.76
N ARG A 84 2.24 -6.13 22.84
CA ARG A 84 2.28 -7.16 21.80
C ARG A 84 1.68 -6.68 20.48
N LEU A 85 0.56 -5.96 20.54
CA LEU A 85 -0.07 -5.39 19.37
C LEU A 85 0.82 -4.32 18.71
N THR A 86 1.47 -3.46 19.50
CA THR A 86 2.43 -2.48 18.98
C THR A 86 3.62 -3.17 18.31
N LEU A 87 4.17 -4.21 18.93
CA LEU A 87 5.28 -4.99 18.37
C LEU A 87 4.90 -5.60 17.02
N VAL A 88 3.75 -6.28 16.94
CA VAL A 88 3.28 -6.90 15.68
C VAL A 88 3.09 -5.85 14.59
N ARG A 89 2.51 -4.69 14.91
CA ARG A 89 2.32 -3.60 13.95
C ARG A 89 3.63 -3.00 13.48
N SER A 90 4.57 -2.75 14.39
CA SER A 90 5.89 -2.24 14.03
C SER A 90 6.64 -3.23 13.14
N LEU A 91 6.62 -4.52 13.50
CA LEU A 91 7.21 -5.58 12.69
C LEU A 91 6.52 -5.68 11.32
N SER A 92 5.19 -5.58 11.27
CA SER A 92 4.45 -5.58 10.01
C SER A 92 4.84 -4.40 9.11
N LEU A 93 5.04 -3.21 9.67
CA LEU A 93 5.51 -2.04 8.90
C LEU A 93 6.92 -2.28 8.34
N VAL A 94 7.85 -2.74 9.18
CA VAL A 94 9.24 -3.02 8.75
C VAL A 94 9.27 -4.07 7.64
N LEU A 95 8.58 -5.20 7.82
CA LEU A 95 8.53 -6.26 6.81
C LEU A 95 7.80 -5.82 5.52
N SER A 96 6.84 -4.90 5.64
CA SER A 96 6.17 -4.32 4.46
C SER A 96 7.10 -3.45 3.61
N LEU A 97 8.21 -2.92 4.15
CA LEU A 97 9.20 -2.20 3.37
C LEU A 97 9.87 -3.08 2.31
N GLY A 98 10.02 -4.39 2.59
CA GLY A 98 10.54 -5.36 1.64
C GLY A 98 9.71 -5.45 0.36
N LEU A 99 8.40 -5.20 0.43
CA LEU A 99 7.53 -5.14 -0.74
C LEU A 99 7.97 -4.05 -1.72
N PHE A 100 8.33 -2.87 -1.20
CA PHE A 100 8.69 -1.72 -2.05
C PHE A 100 10.09 -1.85 -2.65
N SER A 101 10.99 -2.60 -2.03
CA SER A 101 12.26 -2.96 -2.67
C SER A 101 12.05 -3.92 -3.85
N ALA A 102 11.04 -4.78 -3.78
CA ALA A 102 10.71 -5.74 -4.82
C ALA A 102 9.80 -5.18 -5.93
N ALA A 103 8.83 -4.34 -5.58
CA ALA A 103 7.75 -3.88 -6.46
C ALA A 103 7.90 -2.42 -6.94
N GLY A 104 9.03 -1.80 -6.66
CA GLY A 104 9.33 -0.43 -7.09
C GLY A 104 9.23 0.60 -5.96
N ALA A 105 10.39 1.08 -5.52
CA ALA A 105 10.51 2.05 -4.43
C ALA A 105 9.78 3.37 -4.72
N ILE A 106 9.60 3.72 -5.98
CA ILE A 106 8.91 4.95 -6.41
C ILE A 106 7.46 5.01 -5.93
N MET A 107 6.80 3.86 -5.74
CA MET A 107 5.40 3.80 -5.28
C MET A 107 5.25 3.85 -3.76
N PHE A 108 6.34 3.70 -3.00
CA PHE A 108 6.28 3.77 -1.53
C PHE A 108 5.65 5.05 -1.00
N PRO A 109 6.06 6.26 -1.44
CA PRO A 109 5.45 7.50 -0.97
C PRO A 109 3.96 7.60 -1.27
N THR A 110 3.54 7.14 -2.45
CA THR A 110 2.14 7.10 -2.86
C THR A 110 1.31 6.21 -1.96
N VAL A 111 1.77 4.97 -1.73
CA VAL A 111 1.08 4.02 -0.85
C VAL A 111 1.06 4.53 0.59
N ALA A 112 2.16 5.06 1.10
CA ALA A 112 2.24 5.62 2.45
C ALA A 112 1.28 6.82 2.62
N ALA A 113 1.31 7.78 1.69
CA ALA A 113 0.45 8.95 1.73
C ALA A 113 -1.03 8.58 1.61
N ALA A 114 -1.39 7.72 0.65
CA ALA A 114 -2.77 7.26 0.46
C ALA A 114 -3.28 6.45 1.67
N SER A 115 -2.46 5.55 2.23
CA SER A 115 -2.82 4.78 3.42
C SER A 115 -3.04 5.67 4.64
N LEU A 116 -2.18 6.68 4.86
CA LEU A 116 -2.32 7.63 5.95
C LEU A 116 -3.55 8.54 5.75
N ALA A 117 -3.79 9.02 4.54
CA ALA A 117 -4.96 9.83 4.22
C ALA A 117 -6.27 9.07 4.45
N LEU A 118 -6.29 7.78 4.11
CA LEU A 118 -7.48 6.93 4.19
C LEU A 118 -7.75 6.44 5.63
N TRP A 119 -6.71 5.97 6.34
CA TRP A 119 -6.87 5.23 7.59
C TRP A 119 -6.61 6.05 8.86
N ARG A 120 -6.13 7.31 8.73
CA ARG A 120 -5.93 8.23 9.86
C ARG A 120 -7.05 9.26 9.95
N GLU A 121 -8.24 8.80 10.27
CA GLU A 121 -9.45 9.64 10.34
C GLU A 121 -9.38 10.74 11.41
N GLU A 122 -8.57 10.53 12.47
CA GLU A 122 -8.34 11.49 13.53
C GLU A 122 -7.51 12.71 13.09
N TRP A 123 -6.88 12.65 11.91
CA TRP A 123 -6.12 13.78 11.38
C TRP A 123 -7.04 14.81 10.74
N SER A 124 -6.63 16.08 10.78
CA SER A 124 -7.41 17.16 10.20
C SER A 124 -7.68 16.91 8.71
N ARG A 125 -8.81 17.39 8.22
CA ARG A 125 -9.20 17.25 6.80
C ARG A 125 -8.13 17.84 5.86
N TRP A 126 -7.45 18.90 6.30
CA TRP A 126 -6.38 19.53 5.52
C TRP A 126 -5.16 18.61 5.37
N ILE A 127 -4.71 17.96 6.46
CA ILE A 127 -3.58 17.01 6.40
C ILE A 127 -3.95 15.83 5.48
N ARG A 128 -5.14 15.29 5.64
CA ARG A 128 -5.62 14.17 4.81
C ARG A 128 -5.74 14.58 3.34
N GLY A 129 -6.24 15.80 3.07
CA GLY A 129 -6.32 16.37 1.73
C GLY A 129 -4.94 16.52 1.09
N LEU A 130 -3.97 17.08 1.82
CA LEU A 130 -2.58 17.20 1.34
C LEU A 130 -1.95 15.84 1.03
N LEU A 131 -2.15 14.84 1.90
CA LEU A 131 -1.65 13.49 1.66
C LEU A 131 -2.32 12.83 0.44
N SER A 132 -3.63 13.05 0.25
CA SER A 132 -4.34 12.57 -0.94
C SER A 132 -3.79 13.21 -2.22
N ILE A 133 -3.55 14.52 -2.20
CA ILE A 133 -2.93 15.23 -3.33
C ILE A 133 -1.51 14.72 -3.58
N ALA A 134 -0.72 14.50 -2.52
CA ALA A 134 0.64 13.99 -2.63
C ALA A 134 0.72 12.55 -3.20
N ALA A 135 -0.33 11.75 -3.04
CA ALA A 135 -0.38 10.39 -3.57
C ALA A 135 -0.61 10.32 -5.09
N VAL A 136 -1.21 11.36 -5.69
CA VAL A 136 -1.66 11.33 -7.10
C VAL A 136 -0.53 11.47 -8.13
N PRO A 137 0.47 12.36 -7.98
CA PRO A 137 1.45 12.64 -9.03
C PRO A 137 2.21 11.42 -9.53
N VAL A 138 2.64 10.54 -8.63
CA VAL A 138 3.39 9.32 -9.02
C VAL A 138 2.51 8.39 -9.84
N VAL A 139 1.23 8.26 -9.49
CA VAL A 139 0.25 7.47 -10.26
C VAL A 139 0.10 8.02 -11.68
N ILE A 140 -0.01 9.35 -11.82
CA ILE A 140 -0.11 10.00 -13.12
C ILE A 140 1.17 9.80 -13.93
N ILE A 141 2.35 9.95 -13.32
CA ILE A 141 3.64 9.75 -14.00
C ILE A 141 3.74 8.33 -14.54
N VAL A 142 3.46 7.33 -13.72
CA VAL A 142 3.51 5.92 -14.14
C VAL A 142 2.48 5.63 -15.24
N ALA A 143 1.26 6.16 -15.12
CA ALA A 143 0.23 5.98 -16.15
C ALA A 143 0.63 6.64 -17.48
N LYS A 144 1.22 7.85 -17.44
CA LYS A 144 1.77 8.53 -18.63
C LYS A 144 2.92 7.77 -19.25
N ASP A 145 3.83 7.23 -18.45
CA ASP A 145 4.97 6.44 -18.92
C ASP A 145 4.50 5.19 -19.68
N ILE A 146 3.54 4.45 -19.12
CA ILE A 146 2.91 3.31 -19.79
C ILE A 146 2.24 3.75 -21.11
N GLY A 147 1.51 4.88 -21.10
CA GLY A 147 0.83 5.41 -22.28
C GLY A 147 1.78 5.89 -23.37
N SER A 148 2.86 6.56 -22.99
CA SER A 148 3.88 7.04 -23.96
C SER A 148 4.66 5.90 -24.60
N ASP A 149 4.94 4.84 -23.87
CA ASP A 149 5.73 3.70 -24.34
C ASP A 149 4.97 2.76 -25.28
N LYS A 150 3.68 2.60 -25.06
CA LYS A 150 2.85 1.57 -25.74
C LYS A 150 1.72 2.17 -26.61
N GLY A 151 1.61 3.49 -26.64
CA GLY A 151 0.47 4.18 -27.27
C GLY A 151 -0.81 4.10 -26.43
N TRP A 152 -1.72 5.04 -26.66
CA TRP A 152 -3.02 5.10 -25.95
C TRP A 152 -4.05 4.21 -26.67
N ASN A 153 -4.26 3.01 -26.17
CA ASN A 153 -5.22 2.02 -26.70
C ASN A 153 -5.90 1.26 -25.56
N ILE A 154 -6.81 0.37 -25.89
CA ILE A 154 -7.58 -0.44 -24.91
C ILE A 154 -6.66 -1.32 -24.06
N GLU A 155 -5.57 -1.81 -24.62
CA GLU A 155 -4.60 -2.64 -23.91
C GLU A 155 -3.83 -1.81 -22.87
N THR A 156 -3.44 -0.59 -23.21
CA THR A 156 -2.82 0.35 -22.29
C THR A 156 -3.76 0.71 -21.13
N ALA A 157 -5.04 0.93 -21.44
CA ALA A 157 -6.07 1.12 -20.40
C ALA A 157 -6.13 -0.08 -19.45
N GLY A 158 -6.10 -1.31 -19.98
CA GLY A 158 -6.06 -2.54 -19.17
C GLY A 158 -4.83 -2.62 -18.26
N ARG A 159 -3.66 -2.23 -18.75
CA ARG A 159 -2.41 -2.17 -17.95
C ARG A 159 -2.52 -1.17 -16.80
N ILE A 160 -3.08 0.01 -17.07
CA ILE A 160 -3.29 1.05 -16.04
C ILE A 160 -4.32 0.60 -15.01
N VAL A 161 -5.42 -0.01 -15.43
CA VAL A 161 -6.44 -0.53 -14.51
C VAL A 161 -5.85 -1.60 -13.59
N LEU A 162 -5.08 -2.55 -14.13
CA LEU A 162 -4.45 -3.59 -13.32
C LEU A 162 -3.42 -3.00 -12.33
N PHE A 163 -2.65 -2.00 -12.76
CA PHE A 163 -1.78 -1.22 -11.89
C PHE A 163 -2.55 -0.60 -10.70
N LEU A 164 -3.64 0.11 -10.99
CA LEU A 164 -4.47 0.74 -9.97
C LEU A 164 -5.09 -0.29 -9.02
N MET A 165 -5.53 -1.44 -9.53
CA MET A 165 -6.08 -2.53 -8.72
C MET A 165 -5.04 -3.09 -7.74
N ILE A 166 -3.82 -3.36 -8.19
CA ILE A 166 -2.74 -3.89 -7.33
C ILE A 166 -2.41 -2.89 -6.22
N TYR A 167 -2.20 -1.62 -6.55
CA TYR A 167 -1.85 -0.62 -5.53
C TYR A 167 -3.01 -0.28 -4.60
N THR A 168 -4.24 -0.29 -5.09
CA THR A 168 -5.43 -0.17 -4.24
C THR A 168 -5.52 -1.33 -3.25
N ALA A 169 -5.28 -2.56 -3.71
CA ALA A 169 -5.26 -3.73 -2.82
C ALA A 169 -4.18 -3.60 -1.73
N ILE A 170 -2.97 -3.12 -2.08
CA ILE A 170 -1.91 -2.85 -1.10
C ILE A 170 -2.36 -1.79 -0.08
N ILE A 171 -2.90 -0.64 -0.54
CA ILE A 171 -3.38 0.43 0.34
C ILE A 171 -4.48 -0.07 1.28
N VAL A 172 -5.45 -0.82 0.77
CA VAL A 172 -6.52 -1.41 1.59
C VAL A 172 -5.96 -2.39 2.61
N ALA A 173 -5.01 -3.23 2.21
CA ALA A 173 -4.38 -4.20 3.10
C ALA A 173 -3.59 -3.56 4.25
N THR A 174 -3.14 -2.29 4.14
CA THR A 174 -2.42 -1.60 5.23
C THR A 174 -3.30 -1.18 6.40
N TRP A 175 -4.64 -1.29 6.29
CA TRP A 175 -5.57 -0.87 7.34
C TRP A 175 -5.19 -1.38 8.76
N PRO A 176 -4.86 -2.67 8.98
CA PRO A 176 -4.60 -3.19 10.32
C PRO A 176 -3.38 -2.54 10.99
N THR A 177 -2.41 -2.12 10.20
CA THR A 177 -1.18 -1.50 10.70
C THR A 177 -1.26 0.01 10.82
N VAL A 178 -1.99 0.68 9.93
CA VAL A 178 -2.04 2.16 9.85
C VAL A 178 -3.20 2.73 10.67
N HIS A 179 -4.38 2.08 10.68
CA HIS A 179 -5.54 2.58 11.40
C HIS A 179 -5.29 2.72 12.91
N ARG A 180 -5.84 3.77 13.55
CA ARG A 180 -5.66 4.07 14.96
C ARG A 180 -6.14 2.92 15.84
N LEU A 181 -5.44 2.71 16.95
CA LEU A 181 -5.96 1.95 18.09
C LEU A 181 -6.85 2.89 18.90
N ASP A 182 -8.06 2.44 19.27
CA ASP A 182 -9.07 3.24 19.97
C ASP A 182 -8.62 3.75 21.35
N ASP A 183 -7.45 3.39 21.79
CA ASP A 183 -6.93 3.53 23.14
C ASP A 183 -6.01 4.73 23.38
N GLY A 184 -6.16 5.82 22.63
CA GLY A 184 -5.49 7.09 22.98
C GLY A 184 -4.00 7.18 22.68
N TRP A 185 -3.35 6.18 22.04
CA TRP A 185 -1.97 6.31 21.60
C TRP A 185 -1.86 7.36 20.48
N ARG A 186 -1.50 8.55 20.88
CA ARG A 186 -1.17 9.63 19.93
C ARG A 186 0.10 9.20 19.23
N ALA A 187 0.02 8.91 17.94
CA ALA A 187 1.20 8.81 17.11
C ALA A 187 2.04 10.05 17.37
N GLY A 188 3.25 9.85 17.91
CA GLY A 188 4.08 10.96 18.37
C GLY A 188 4.26 11.99 17.26
N THR A 189 4.53 13.21 17.63
CA THR A 189 4.76 14.35 16.72
C THR A 189 5.77 13.99 15.61
N LEU A 190 6.72 13.11 15.91
CA LEU A 190 7.71 12.55 14.97
C LEU A 190 7.08 11.78 13.81
N LEU A 191 6.09 10.92 14.07
CA LEU A 191 5.42 10.12 13.01
C LEU A 191 4.57 11.02 12.11
N ARG A 192 3.98 12.08 12.67
CA ARG A 192 3.26 13.10 11.90
C ARG A 192 4.22 13.91 11.04
N ALA A 193 5.36 14.32 11.61
CA ALA A 193 6.39 15.06 10.88
C ALA A 193 6.96 14.21 9.72
N LEU A 194 7.31 12.95 9.95
CA LEU A 194 7.79 12.03 8.92
C LEU A 194 6.74 11.76 7.83
N ALA A 195 5.47 11.62 8.21
CA ALA A 195 4.37 11.43 7.27
C ALA A 195 4.14 12.63 6.35
N ILE A 196 4.55 13.82 6.75
CA ILE A 196 4.47 15.05 5.95
C ILE A 196 5.78 15.26 5.17
N ILE A 197 6.92 15.13 5.84
CA ILE A 197 8.24 15.44 5.27
C ILE A 197 8.58 14.48 4.12
N VAL A 198 8.31 13.18 4.27
CA VAL A 198 8.66 12.18 3.25
C VAL A 198 7.91 12.41 1.93
N PRO A 199 6.57 12.55 1.89
CA PRO A 199 5.85 12.84 0.66
C PRO A 199 6.24 14.20 0.05
N VAL A 200 6.41 15.23 0.86
CA VAL A 200 6.82 16.58 0.41
C VAL A 200 8.23 16.56 -0.17
N GLY A 201 9.16 15.87 0.47
CA GLY A 201 10.53 15.72 -0.05
C GLY A 201 10.60 14.96 -1.38
N VAL A 202 9.79 13.92 -1.54
CA VAL A 202 9.69 13.16 -2.81
C VAL A 202 9.03 14.00 -3.90
N LEU A 203 7.95 14.72 -3.57
CA LEU A 203 7.31 15.68 -4.50
C LEU A 203 8.28 16.76 -4.96
N GLY A 204 9.04 17.34 -4.04
CA GLY A 204 10.06 18.34 -4.35
C GLY A 204 11.12 17.80 -5.32
N ARG A 205 11.64 16.60 -5.07
CA ARG A 205 12.60 15.95 -6.00
C ARG A 205 12.00 15.64 -7.36
N LEU A 206 10.75 15.19 -7.41
CA LEU A 206 10.05 14.91 -8.68
C LEU A 206 9.81 16.20 -9.49
N LEU A 207 9.39 17.28 -8.83
CA LEU A 207 9.20 18.58 -9.49
C LEU A 207 10.52 19.15 -10.04
N ILE A 208 11.61 19.04 -9.27
CA ILE A 208 12.96 19.43 -9.73
C ILE A 208 13.39 18.57 -10.93
N ALA A 209 13.20 17.26 -10.86
CA ALA A 209 13.57 16.35 -11.96
C ALA A 209 12.76 16.61 -13.24
N VAL A 210 11.50 17.01 -13.12
CA VAL A 210 10.66 17.41 -14.28
C VAL A 210 11.10 18.75 -14.82
N ALA A 211 11.39 19.72 -13.97
CA ALA A 211 11.85 21.07 -14.37
C ALA A 211 13.23 21.06 -15.04
N MET A 212 14.08 20.09 -14.70
CA MET A 212 15.43 19.94 -15.30
C MET A 212 15.41 19.20 -16.66
N LYS A 213 14.31 18.58 -17.05
CA LYS A 213 14.16 17.87 -18.34
C LYS A 213 13.42 18.66 -19.43
N GLY A 214 12.85 19.80 -19.08
CA GLY A 214 12.23 20.77 -20.01
C GLY A 214 13.19 21.91 -20.33
#